data_dc1e018bcce01d9b6e6a014df0b76600
#
_entry.id   dc1e018bcce01d9b6e6a014df0b76600
#
_cell.length_a   1.000
_cell.length_b   1.000
_cell.length_c   1.000
_cell.angle_alpha   90.00
_cell.angle_beta   90.00
_cell.angle_gamma   90.00
#
_symmetry.space_group_name_H-M   'P 1'
#
loop_
_entity.id
_entity.type
_entity.pdbx_description
1 polymer ?
#
loop_
_entity_poly.entity_id
_entity_poly.type
_entity_poly.pdbx_seq_one_letter_code
_entity_poly.pdbx_strand_id
1 'polypeptide(L)'
;NKVFLPGVAIPEGIQAFSDINQVAADCETLVVASPVQKTRSLIREFKTVLTSNHQFAFAGKGIERESGTLLHEIFEEELGTSGNVSILSGPTFAMEVARKKPTAAVIASANPELGNHIQDMMHGPRFRLYRSKDLIGVQLAGAVKNVLAIAVGIAEGMQLGLNARAALICRGLSEMTRLGVKMGGVPETFSGMAGLGDLVLTGTGSLSRNHTLG
;
A
#
# COMPACT_ATOMS: atom_id res chain seq x y z
N ASN A 1 20.61 1.52 5.04
CA ASN A 1 20.15 1.76 3.66
C ASN A 1 20.57 3.17 3.20
N LYS A 2 21.75 3.27 2.60
CA LYS A 2 22.33 4.58 2.20
C LYS A 2 21.63 5.20 0.98
N VAL A 3 21.00 4.37 0.15
CA VAL A 3 20.39 4.80 -1.13
C VAL A 3 18.96 5.28 -0.94
N PHE A 4 18.10 4.46 -0.28
CA PHE A 4 16.66 4.74 -0.20
C PHE A 4 16.23 5.42 1.10
N LEU A 5 17.00 5.27 2.18
CA LEU A 5 16.75 5.92 3.47
C LEU A 5 18.05 6.53 4.04
N PRO A 6 18.64 7.54 3.39
CA PRO A 6 19.89 8.14 3.83
C PRO A 6 19.73 8.75 5.22
N GLY A 7 20.70 8.49 6.09
CA GLY A 7 20.72 9.00 7.46
C GLY A 7 19.78 8.30 8.44
N VAL A 8 19.15 7.18 8.04
CA VAL A 8 18.36 6.32 8.94
C VAL A 8 19.19 5.09 9.29
N ALA A 9 19.46 4.90 10.58
CA ALA A 9 20.07 3.67 11.08
C ALA A 9 19.04 2.53 11.09
N ILE A 10 19.43 1.38 10.56
CA ILE A 10 18.64 0.15 10.68
C ILE A 10 18.90 -0.44 12.07
N PRO A 11 17.88 -0.82 12.85
CA PRO A 11 18.06 -1.48 14.12
C PRO A 11 18.93 -2.75 14.01
N GLU A 12 19.79 -3.00 14.99
CA GLU A 12 20.74 -4.14 14.98
C GLU A 12 20.05 -5.51 14.91
N GLY A 13 18.82 -5.62 15.42
CA GLY A 13 18.03 -6.86 15.37
C GLY A 13 17.46 -7.22 13.99
N ILE A 14 17.59 -6.34 12.98
CA ILE A 14 17.11 -6.60 11.63
C ILE A 14 18.23 -7.28 10.83
N GLN A 15 17.96 -8.49 10.37
CA GLN A 15 18.84 -9.25 9.49
C GLN A 15 18.38 -9.13 8.02
N ALA A 16 19.32 -9.11 7.10
CA ALA A 16 19.05 -9.07 5.67
C ALA A 16 19.51 -10.36 4.99
N PHE A 17 18.60 -10.95 4.22
CA PHE A 17 18.85 -12.17 3.45
C PHE A 17 18.60 -11.92 1.96
N SER A 18 19.32 -12.63 1.12
CA SER A 18 19.10 -12.63 -0.33
C SER A 18 18.23 -13.79 -0.81
N ASP A 19 18.09 -14.84 0.00
CA ASP A 19 17.24 -16.00 -0.27
C ASP A 19 15.87 -15.79 0.37
N ILE A 20 14.85 -15.62 -0.47
CA ILE A 20 13.47 -15.42 -0.02
C ILE A 20 12.89 -16.69 0.62
N ASN A 21 13.33 -17.88 0.20
CA ASN A 21 12.84 -19.14 0.77
C ASN A 21 13.27 -19.28 2.24
N GLN A 22 14.49 -18.84 2.56
CA GLN A 22 14.94 -18.80 3.95
C GLN A 22 14.08 -17.89 4.79
N VAL A 23 13.79 -16.66 4.29
CA VAL A 23 12.93 -15.71 5.01
C VAL A 23 11.53 -16.27 5.21
N ALA A 24 10.96 -16.90 4.17
CA ALA A 24 9.63 -17.46 4.23
C ALA A 24 9.56 -18.68 5.16
N ALA A 25 10.63 -19.49 5.26
CA ALA A 25 10.69 -20.64 6.17
C ALA A 25 10.82 -20.22 7.65
N ASP A 26 11.48 -19.08 7.91
CA ASP A 26 11.78 -18.62 9.27
C ASP A 26 10.70 -17.69 9.88
N CYS A 27 9.75 -17.19 9.05
CA CYS A 27 8.78 -16.18 9.46
C CYS A 27 7.34 -16.58 9.08
N GLU A 28 6.44 -16.63 10.05
CA GLU A 28 5.01 -16.88 9.79
C GLU A 28 4.28 -15.65 9.22
N THR A 29 4.73 -14.43 9.56
CA THR A 29 4.13 -13.18 9.07
C THR A 29 5.06 -12.50 8.08
N LEU A 30 4.60 -12.35 6.84
CA LEU A 30 5.38 -11.80 5.74
C LEU A 30 4.81 -10.45 5.28
N VAL A 31 5.62 -9.38 5.36
CA VAL A 31 5.27 -8.08 4.78
C VAL A 31 5.84 -7.99 3.37
N VAL A 32 4.98 -8.02 2.36
CA VAL A 32 5.38 -7.99 0.95
C VAL A 32 5.32 -6.56 0.44
N ALA A 33 6.49 -5.95 0.25
CA ALA A 33 6.64 -4.58 -0.23
C ALA A 33 7.24 -4.49 -1.65
N SER A 34 7.14 -5.58 -2.42
CA SER A 34 7.58 -5.61 -3.82
C SER A 34 6.68 -4.77 -4.72
N PRO A 35 7.19 -4.31 -5.89
CA PRO A 35 6.32 -3.76 -6.93
C PRO A 35 5.25 -4.78 -7.36
N VAL A 36 4.00 -4.33 -7.53
CA VAL A 36 2.85 -5.21 -7.86
C VAL A 36 3.14 -6.10 -9.07
N GLN A 37 3.80 -5.55 -10.10
CA GLN A 37 4.17 -6.28 -11.32
C GLN A 37 5.15 -7.46 -11.09
N LYS A 38 5.70 -7.58 -9.89
CA LYS A 38 6.61 -8.67 -9.50
C LYS A 38 6.00 -9.60 -8.45
N THR A 39 4.83 -9.26 -7.91
CA THR A 39 4.23 -10.02 -6.80
C THR A 39 3.90 -11.45 -7.20
N ARG A 40 3.32 -11.68 -8.37
CA ARG A 40 2.99 -13.03 -8.87
C ARG A 40 4.22 -13.92 -8.98
N SER A 41 5.27 -13.43 -9.63
CA SER A 41 6.53 -14.20 -9.77
C SER A 41 7.19 -14.44 -8.42
N LEU A 42 7.12 -13.47 -7.51
CA LEU A 42 7.64 -13.59 -6.15
C LEU A 42 6.90 -14.68 -5.36
N ILE A 43 5.56 -14.71 -5.40
CA ILE A 43 4.77 -15.75 -4.72
C ILE A 43 5.14 -17.13 -5.27
N ARG A 44 5.28 -17.29 -6.58
CA ARG A 44 5.68 -18.56 -7.22
C ARG A 44 7.06 -19.04 -6.76
N GLU A 45 7.98 -18.13 -6.47
CA GLU A 45 9.33 -18.45 -6.03
C GLU A 45 9.35 -19.11 -4.65
N PHE A 46 8.57 -18.59 -3.69
CA PHE A 46 8.59 -19.09 -2.32
C PHE A 46 7.38 -19.97 -1.93
N LYS A 47 6.42 -20.19 -2.83
CA LYS A 47 5.20 -20.93 -2.48
C LYS A 47 5.43 -22.37 -1.99
N THR A 48 6.55 -22.97 -2.36
CA THR A 48 6.90 -24.35 -1.95
C THR A 48 7.29 -24.48 -0.48
N VAL A 49 7.68 -23.37 0.16
CA VAL A 49 8.02 -23.35 1.59
C VAL A 49 6.87 -22.81 2.45
N LEU A 50 5.78 -22.33 1.82
CA LEU A 50 4.63 -21.83 2.56
C LEU A 50 3.82 -22.94 3.18
N THR A 51 3.25 -22.64 4.35
CA THR A 51 2.30 -23.48 5.08
C THR A 51 0.99 -22.70 5.28
N SER A 52 -0.05 -23.37 5.78
CA SER A 52 -1.32 -22.73 6.14
C SER A 52 -1.22 -21.66 7.24
N ASN A 53 -0.11 -21.64 7.98
CA ASN A 53 0.12 -20.67 9.06
C ASN A 53 0.66 -19.32 8.57
N HIS A 54 1.19 -19.27 7.35
CA HIS A 54 1.74 -18.03 6.82
C HIS A 54 0.65 -16.97 6.61
N GLN A 55 0.94 -15.77 7.08
CA GLN A 55 0.09 -14.59 7.04
C GLN A 55 0.77 -13.48 6.24
N PHE A 56 0.02 -12.74 5.45
CA PHE A 56 0.59 -11.76 4.53
C PHE A 56 0.01 -10.37 4.73
N ALA A 57 0.90 -9.37 4.75
CA ALA A 57 0.55 -7.97 4.65
C ALA A 57 1.19 -7.37 3.39
N PHE A 58 0.40 -7.10 2.36
CA PHE A 58 0.88 -6.47 1.13
C PHE A 58 0.89 -4.95 1.28
N ALA A 59 2.06 -4.34 1.11
CA ALA A 59 2.26 -2.90 1.11
C ALA A 59 2.45 -2.31 -0.30
N GLY A 60 2.48 -3.15 -1.34
CA GLY A 60 2.54 -2.74 -2.74
C GLY A 60 1.27 -1.99 -3.16
N LYS A 61 1.41 -1.02 -4.06
CA LYS A 61 0.29 -0.21 -4.59
C LYS A 61 0.25 -0.32 -6.10
N GLY A 62 -0.88 -0.78 -6.64
CA GLY A 62 -1.08 -0.94 -8.07
C GLY A 62 -2.02 -2.08 -8.41
N ILE A 63 -2.19 -2.28 -9.72
CA ILE A 63 -2.97 -3.35 -10.35
C ILE A 63 -2.01 -4.08 -11.28
N GLU A 64 -2.08 -5.40 -11.37
CA GLU A 64 -1.26 -6.17 -12.31
C GLU A 64 -1.62 -5.79 -13.75
N ARG A 65 -0.63 -5.44 -14.57
CA ARG A 65 -0.85 -4.78 -15.86
C ARG A 65 -1.56 -5.68 -16.88
N GLU A 66 -1.15 -6.94 -16.97
CA GLU A 66 -1.63 -7.84 -18.02
C GLU A 66 -3.02 -8.40 -17.71
N SER A 67 -3.27 -8.74 -16.44
CA SER A 67 -4.52 -9.37 -16.01
C SER A 67 -5.57 -8.37 -15.52
N GLY A 68 -5.15 -7.18 -15.07
CA GLY A 68 -6.01 -6.24 -14.34
C GLY A 68 -6.32 -6.67 -12.90
N THR A 69 -5.60 -7.67 -12.39
CA THR A 69 -5.87 -8.35 -11.12
C THR A 69 -5.31 -7.54 -9.93
N LEU A 70 -6.03 -7.53 -8.82
CA LEU A 70 -5.60 -6.95 -7.55
C LEU A 70 -4.68 -7.92 -6.77
N LEU A 71 -3.91 -7.40 -5.81
CA LEU A 71 -2.94 -8.21 -5.05
C LEU A 71 -3.57 -9.40 -4.32
N HIS A 72 -4.75 -9.24 -3.72
CA HIS A 72 -5.41 -10.35 -3.03
C HIS A 72 -5.89 -11.43 -4.00
N GLU A 73 -6.33 -11.05 -5.20
CA GLU A 73 -6.74 -11.98 -6.25
C GLU A 73 -5.53 -12.74 -6.80
N ILE A 74 -4.38 -12.04 -7.04
CA ILE A 74 -3.11 -12.70 -7.41
C ILE A 74 -2.75 -13.77 -6.38
N PHE A 75 -2.89 -13.45 -5.10
CA PHE A 75 -2.57 -14.38 -4.03
C PHE A 75 -3.50 -15.59 -4.05
N GLU A 76 -4.81 -15.37 -4.23
CA GLU A 76 -5.81 -16.43 -4.31
C GLU A 76 -5.57 -17.34 -5.53
N GLU A 77 -5.27 -16.76 -6.69
CA GLU A 77 -4.93 -17.54 -7.90
C GLU A 77 -3.69 -18.41 -7.73
N GLU A 78 -2.66 -17.92 -7.04
CA GLU A 78 -1.39 -18.64 -6.90
C GLU A 78 -1.40 -19.66 -5.75
N LEU A 79 -2.14 -19.42 -4.67
CA LEU A 79 -2.09 -20.24 -3.45
C LEU A 79 -3.42 -20.92 -3.10
N GLY A 80 -4.52 -20.58 -3.81
CA GLY A 80 -5.82 -21.22 -3.62
C GLY A 80 -6.54 -20.81 -2.33
N THR A 81 -6.10 -19.74 -1.66
CA THR A 81 -6.70 -19.22 -0.42
C THR A 81 -6.60 -17.71 -0.34
N SER A 82 -7.64 -17.06 0.17
CA SER A 82 -7.67 -15.61 0.41
C SER A 82 -7.67 -15.24 1.91
N GLY A 83 -7.80 -16.25 2.79
CA GLY A 83 -8.00 -16.02 4.23
C GLY A 83 -6.81 -15.41 4.97
N ASN A 84 -5.61 -15.55 4.43
CA ASN A 84 -4.36 -15.13 5.07
C ASN A 84 -3.75 -13.84 4.48
N VAL A 85 -4.57 -13.04 3.78
CA VAL A 85 -4.13 -11.81 3.12
C VAL A 85 -4.66 -10.58 3.83
N SER A 86 -3.77 -9.61 4.01
CA SER A 86 -4.11 -8.25 4.40
C SER A 86 -3.41 -7.23 3.50
N ILE A 87 -3.98 -6.04 3.39
CA ILE A 87 -3.46 -4.94 2.58
C ILE A 87 -3.14 -3.74 3.47
N LEU A 88 -1.89 -3.31 3.45
CA LEU A 88 -1.42 -2.12 4.15
C LEU A 88 -1.37 -0.94 3.18
N SER A 89 -2.13 0.12 3.44
CA SER A 89 -2.14 1.33 2.62
C SER A 89 -2.40 2.58 3.46
N GLY A 90 -2.09 3.75 2.91
CA GLY A 90 -2.28 5.04 3.56
C GLY A 90 -1.12 6.00 3.35
N PRO A 91 -1.17 7.19 3.96
CA PRO A 91 -0.16 8.24 3.84
C PRO A 91 1.11 7.90 4.64
N THR A 92 2.04 7.17 4.02
CA THR A 92 3.21 6.59 4.67
C THR A 92 4.50 6.86 3.90
N PHE A 93 4.95 8.11 3.82
CA PHE A 93 6.28 8.38 3.29
C PHE A 93 7.37 7.70 4.12
N ALA A 94 8.15 6.83 3.49
CA ALA A 94 9.12 5.98 4.17
C ALA A 94 10.10 6.76 5.06
N MET A 95 10.57 7.92 4.61
CA MET A 95 11.48 8.76 5.38
C MET A 95 10.84 9.32 6.67
N GLU A 96 9.55 9.67 6.61
CA GLU A 96 8.83 10.18 7.80
C GLU A 96 8.56 9.07 8.80
N VAL A 97 8.13 7.91 8.33
CA VAL A 97 7.95 6.71 9.17
C VAL A 97 9.28 6.33 9.83
N ALA A 98 10.35 6.26 9.06
CA ALA A 98 11.69 5.92 9.56
C ALA A 98 12.22 6.93 10.60
N ARG A 99 11.86 8.20 10.46
CA ARG A 99 12.15 9.27 11.44
C ARG A 99 11.16 9.33 12.59
N LYS A 100 10.29 8.32 12.72
CA LYS A 100 9.29 8.24 13.80
C LYS A 100 8.35 9.45 13.85
N LYS A 101 8.03 10.06 12.69
CA LYS A 101 6.98 11.09 12.61
C LYS A 101 5.61 10.44 12.81
N PRO A 102 4.64 11.13 13.44
CA PRO A 102 3.30 10.60 13.59
C PRO A 102 2.72 10.20 12.23
N THR A 103 2.31 8.96 12.11
CA THR A 103 1.82 8.37 10.85
C THR A 103 0.59 7.53 11.15
N ALA A 104 -0.37 7.55 10.24
CA ALA A 104 -1.53 6.69 10.29
C ALA A 104 -1.71 5.95 8.96
N ALA A 105 -2.11 4.68 9.02
CA ALA A 105 -2.36 3.84 7.86
C ALA A 105 -3.58 2.94 8.10
N VAL A 106 -3.99 2.21 7.06
CA VAL A 106 -5.07 1.24 7.11
C VAL A 106 -4.50 -0.15 6.84
N ILE A 107 -4.93 -1.12 7.64
CA ILE A 107 -4.79 -2.54 7.35
C ILE A 107 -6.17 -3.11 6.98
N ALA A 108 -6.33 -3.57 5.75
CA ALA A 108 -7.56 -4.20 5.29
C ALA A 108 -7.39 -5.71 5.25
N SER A 109 -8.35 -6.45 5.80
CA SER A 109 -8.41 -7.91 5.72
C SER A 109 -9.85 -8.38 5.77
N ALA A 110 -10.19 -9.40 4.96
CA ALA A 110 -11.47 -10.11 5.08
C ALA A 110 -11.53 -10.96 6.35
N ASN A 111 -10.36 -11.40 6.87
CA ASN A 111 -10.23 -12.11 8.13
C ASN A 111 -9.96 -11.13 9.29
N PRO A 112 -10.91 -10.95 10.23
CA PRO A 112 -10.74 -10.02 11.34
C PRO A 112 -9.58 -10.38 12.29
N GLU A 113 -9.28 -11.68 12.47
CA GLU A 113 -8.21 -12.15 13.34
C GLU A 113 -6.84 -11.76 12.76
N LEU A 114 -6.66 -11.96 11.46
CA LEU A 114 -5.46 -11.50 10.74
C LEU A 114 -5.32 -9.98 10.84
N GLY A 115 -6.41 -9.23 10.61
CA GLY A 115 -6.41 -7.78 10.74
C GLY A 115 -6.00 -7.31 12.14
N ASN A 116 -6.46 -7.99 13.20
CA ASN A 116 -6.07 -7.73 14.58
C ASN A 116 -4.59 -8.03 14.80
N HIS A 117 -4.14 -9.22 14.40
CA HIS A 117 -2.75 -9.64 14.56
C HIS A 117 -1.77 -8.66 13.92
N ILE A 118 -2.00 -8.30 12.66
CA ILE A 118 -1.13 -7.34 11.96
C ILE A 118 -1.20 -5.95 12.61
N GLN A 119 -2.38 -5.52 13.05
CA GLN A 119 -2.52 -4.28 13.77
C GLN A 119 -1.69 -4.29 15.06
N ASP A 120 -1.83 -5.31 15.89
CA ASP A 120 -1.11 -5.41 17.18
C ASP A 120 0.40 -5.46 16.99
N MET A 121 0.86 -6.16 15.95
CA MET A 121 2.28 -6.28 15.62
C MET A 121 2.89 -4.94 15.15
N MET A 122 2.15 -4.15 14.37
CA MET A 122 2.69 -2.93 13.73
C MET A 122 2.27 -1.64 14.43
N HIS A 123 1.24 -1.65 15.27
CA HIS A 123 0.74 -0.45 15.94
C HIS A 123 1.75 0.05 16.99
N GLY A 124 1.91 1.36 17.06
CA GLY A 124 2.82 1.97 18.03
C GLY A 124 2.49 3.44 18.27
N PRO A 125 3.15 4.08 19.24
CA PRO A 125 2.87 5.47 19.64
C PRO A 125 3.00 6.49 18.50
N ARG A 126 3.77 6.16 17.47
CA ARG A 126 4.04 7.02 16.31
C ARG A 126 3.50 6.45 15.00
N PHE A 127 3.01 5.21 15.00
CA PHE A 127 2.45 4.55 13.82
C PHE A 127 1.11 3.93 14.17
N ARG A 128 0.00 4.59 13.78
CA ARG A 128 -1.35 4.14 14.08
C ARG A 128 -1.95 3.40 12.91
N LEU A 129 -2.37 2.14 13.13
CA LEU A 129 -3.11 1.38 12.15
C LEU A 129 -4.62 1.38 12.48
N TYR A 130 -5.42 1.63 11.44
CA TYR A 130 -6.87 1.47 11.45
C TYR A 130 -7.24 0.22 10.66
N ARG A 131 -8.21 -0.54 11.14
CA ARG A 131 -8.68 -1.75 10.44
C ARG A 131 -9.77 -1.41 9.46
N SER A 132 -9.81 -2.15 8.35
CA SER A 132 -10.88 -2.15 7.36
C SER A 132 -11.19 -3.59 6.95
N LYS A 133 -12.41 -3.84 6.47
CA LYS A 133 -12.78 -5.09 5.80
C LYS A 133 -12.74 -4.95 4.28
N ASP A 134 -12.59 -3.74 3.77
CA ASP A 134 -12.62 -3.41 2.35
C ASP A 134 -11.25 -3.59 1.70
N LEU A 135 -10.93 -4.84 1.33
CA LEU A 135 -9.71 -5.18 0.59
C LEU A 135 -9.66 -4.48 -0.77
N ILE A 136 -10.79 -4.43 -1.46
CA ILE A 136 -10.88 -3.89 -2.83
C ILE A 136 -10.66 -2.38 -2.81
N GLY A 137 -11.44 -1.65 -2.00
CA GLY A 137 -11.35 -0.20 -1.93
C GLY A 137 -9.98 0.30 -1.49
N VAL A 138 -9.35 -0.34 -0.49
CA VAL A 138 -8.01 0.03 -0.01
C VAL A 138 -6.95 -0.16 -1.09
N GLN A 139 -7.00 -1.24 -1.86
CA GLN A 139 -6.07 -1.50 -2.97
C GLN A 139 -6.27 -0.51 -4.13
N LEU A 140 -7.52 -0.31 -4.56
CA LEU A 140 -7.85 0.59 -5.66
C LEU A 140 -7.50 2.03 -5.34
N ALA A 141 -7.79 2.50 -4.12
CA ALA A 141 -7.39 3.82 -3.67
C ALA A 141 -5.87 4.01 -3.78
N GLY A 142 -5.09 3.06 -3.29
CA GLY A 142 -3.63 3.08 -3.36
C GLY A 142 -3.08 3.02 -4.79
N ALA A 143 -3.76 2.33 -5.72
CA ALA A 143 -3.36 2.23 -7.11
C ALA A 143 -3.66 3.52 -7.90
N VAL A 144 -4.90 4.00 -7.83
CA VAL A 144 -5.39 5.12 -8.64
C VAL A 144 -4.80 6.46 -8.21
N LYS A 145 -4.53 6.65 -6.91
CA LYS A 145 -3.94 7.90 -6.41
C LYS A 145 -2.64 8.30 -7.14
N ASN A 146 -1.86 7.34 -7.61
CA ASN A 146 -0.59 7.62 -8.28
C ASN A 146 -0.80 8.35 -9.60
N VAL A 147 -1.82 7.98 -10.36
CA VAL A 147 -2.21 8.66 -11.60
C VAL A 147 -2.66 10.09 -11.31
N LEU A 148 -3.47 10.26 -10.26
CA LEU A 148 -3.94 11.58 -9.84
C LEU A 148 -2.80 12.46 -9.34
N ALA A 149 -1.82 11.91 -8.63
CA ALA A 149 -0.65 12.64 -8.19
C ALA A 149 0.20 13.15 -9.37
N ILE A 150 0.36 12.36 -10.44
CA ILE A 150 1.01 12.79 -11.68
C ILE A 150 0.23 13.93 -12.32
N ALA A 151 -1.10 13.82 -12.43
CA ALA A 151 -1.94 14.87 -13.00
C ALA A 151 -1.83 16.19 -12.21
N VAL A 152 -1.76 16.12 -10.88
CA VAL A 152 -1.54 17.29 -10.02
C VAL A 152 -0.15 17.89 -10.27
N GLY A 153 0.89 17.06 -10.41
CA GLY A 153 2.25 17.52 -10.75
C GLY A 153 2.30 18.24 -12.09
N ILE A 154 1.65 17.70 -13.13
CA ILE A 154 1.53 18.37 -14.45
C ILE A 154 0.88 19.75 -14.31
N ALA A 155 -0.25 19.84 -13.57
CA ALA A 155 -0.94 21.11 -13.37
C ALA A 155 -0.07 22.14 -12.62
N GLU A 156 0.75 21.70 -11.68
CA GLU A 156 1.69 22.55 -10.96
C GLU A 156 2.85 22.99 -11.86
N GLY A 157 3.44 22.08 -12.64
CA GLY A 157 4.46 22.41 -13.64
C GLY A 157 3.97 23.39 -14.71
N MET A 158 2.70 23.30 -15.09
CA MET A 158 2.02 24.27 -15.98
C MET A 158 1.62 25.59 -15.29
N GLN A 159 1.90 25.74 -14.00
CA GLN A 159 1.59 26.92 -13.19
C GLN A 159 0.09 27.28 -13.16
N LEU A 160 -0.80 26.31 -13.21
CA LEU A 160 -2.25 26.53 -13.20
C LEU A 160 -2.80 27.02 -11.85
N GLY A 161 -1.98 27.02 -10.81
CA GLY A 161 -2.28 27.59 -9.51
C GLY A 161 -2.98 26.63 -8.54
N LEU A 162 -3.15 27.10 -7.29
CA LEU A 162 -3.66 26.29 -6.18
C LEU A 162 -5.13 25.89 -6.34
N ASN A 163 -5.94 26.74 -6.98
CA ASN A 163 -7.35 26.45 -7.22
C ASN A 163 -7.51 25.25 -8.18
N ALA A 164 -6.70 25.20 -9.25
CA ALA A 164 -6.69 24.06 -10.18
C ALA A 164 -6.24 22.79 -9.49
N ARG A 165 -5.20 22.86 -8.64
CA ARG A 165 -4.75 21.73 -7.83
C ARG A 165 -5.86 21.19 -6.92
N ALA A 166 -6.55 22.05 -6.18
CA ALA A 166 -7.66 21.66 -5.31
C ALA A 166 -8.80 21.03 -6.11
N ALA A 167 -9.17 21.61 -7.25
CA ALA A 167 -10.20 21.07 -8.13
C ALA A 167 -9.83 19.68 -8.69
N LEU A 168 -8.57 19.47 -9.10
CA LEU A 168 -8.07 18.17 -9.57
C LEU A 168 -8.13 17.10 -8.48
N ILE A 169 -7.74 17.43 -7.25
CA ILE A 169 -7.81 16.50 -6.11
C ILE A 169 -9.26 16.10 -5.84
N CYS A 170 -10.20 17.07 -5.76
CA CYS A 170 -11.61 16.81 -5.52
C CYS A 170 -12.23 15.99 -6.66
N ARG A 171 -11.95 16.34 -7.91
CA ARG A 171 -12.46 15.64 -9.08
C ARG A 171 -11.89 14.22 -9.16
N GLY A 172 -10.57 14.10 -8.97
CA GLY A 172 -9.88 12.82 -8.96
C GLY A 172 -10.39 11.88 -7.87
N LEU A 173 -10.65 12.40 -6.66
CA LEU A 173 -11.27 11.62 -5.58
C LEU A 173 -12.65 11.10 -5.98
N SER A 174 -13.48 11.93 -6.60
CA SER A 174 -14.81 11.53 -7.08
C SER A 174 -14.74 10.42 -8.12
N GLU A 175 -13.78 10.50 -9.05
CA GLU A 175 -13.58 9.47 -10.09
C GLU A 175 -13.01 8.18 -9.51
N MET A 176 -12.05 8.29 -8.62
CA MET A 176 -11.50 7.13 -7.89
C MET A 176 -12.59 6.41 -7.09
N THR A 177 -13.47 7.15 -6.41
CA THR A 177 -14.60 6.58 -5.66
C THR A 177 -15.57 5.86 -6.59
N ARG A 178 -15.97 6.48 -7.71
CA ARG A 178 -16.88 5.84 -8.68
C ARG A 178 -16.31 4.55 -9.25
N LEU A 179 -15.04 4.58 -9.65
CA LEU A 179 -14.34 3.39 -10.15
C LEU A 179 -14.30 2.31 -9.07
N GLY A 180 -13.87 2.68 -7.87
CA GLY A 180 -13.70 1.74 -6.78
C GLY A 180 -14.99 1.09 -6.32
N VAL A 181 -16.09 1.86 -6.23
CA VAL A 181 -17.42 1.34 -5.90
C VAL A 181 -17.92 0.39 -7.00
N LYS A 182 -17.70 0.74 -8.28
CA LYS A 182 -18.05 -0.14 -9.39
C LYS A 182 -17.30 -1.47 -9.37
N MET A 183 -16.10 -1.51 -8.80
CA MET A 183 -15.29 -2.71 -8.63
C MET A 183 -15.56 -3.45 -7.30
N GLY A 184 -16.50 -2.99 -6.48
CA GLY A 184 -16.91 -3.63 -5.24
C GLY A 184 -16.33 -3.06 -3.96
N GLY A 185 -15.60 -1.94 -4.04
CA GLY A 185 -15.11 -1.20 -2.87
C GLY A 185 -16.21 -0.39 -2.17
N VAL A 186 -15.98 -0.05 -0.91
CA VAL A 186 -16.91 0.70 -0.06
C VAL A 186 -16.62 2.21 -0.20
N PRO A 187 -17.63 3.07 -0.43
CA PRO A 187 -17.46 4.52 -0.66
C PRO A 187 -16.64 5.23 0.42
N GLU A 188 -16.84 4.88 1.68
CA GLU A 188 -16.19 5.48 2.86
C GLU A 188 -14.68 5.25 2.86
N THR A 189 -14.21 4.16 2.26
CA THR A 189 -12.78 3.86 2.13
C THR A 189 -12.04 4.94 1.35
N PHE A 190 -12.67 5.48 0.31
CA PHE A 190 -12.04 6.47 -0.57
C PHE A 190 -11.95 7.86 0.09
N SER A 191 -12.84 8.20 1.01
CA SER A 191 -12.75 9.42 1.82
C SER A 191 -11.83 9.29 3.05
N GLY A 192 -11.36 8.07 3.34
CA GLY A 192 -10.48 7.75 4.47
C GLY A 192 -8.99 7.89 4.18
N MET A 193 -8.17 7.28 5.09
CA MET A 193 -6.71 7.34 5.03
C MET A 193 -6.13 6.70 3.76
N ALA A 194 -6.67 5.58 3.29
CA ALA A 194 -6.17 4.89 2.10
C ALA A 194 -6.52 5.64 0.80
N GLY A 195 -7.60 6.42 0.79
CA GLY A 195 -8.05 7.22 -0.35
C GLY A 195 -7.58 8.67 -0.24
N LEU A 196 -8.43 9.55 0.29
CA LEU A 196 -8.18 10.99 0.40
C LEU A 196 -6.86 11.30 1.10
N GLY A 197 -6.58 10.64 2.24
CA GLY A 197 -5.36 10.89 3.01
C GLY A 197 -4.09 10.66 2.19
N ASP A 198 -4.01 9.52 1.53
CA ASP A 198 -2.84 9.16 0.70
C ASP A 198 -2.80 9.95 -0.63
N LEU A 199 -3.95 10.32 -1.19
CA LEU A 199 -4.04 11.19 -2.37
C LEU A 199 -3.52 12.61 -2.06
N VAL A 200 -3.96 13.21 -0.97
CA VAL A 200 -3.50 14.54 -0.54
C VAL A 200 -2.00 14.51 -0.29
N LEU A 201 -1.51 13.55 0.51
CA LEU A 201 -0.08 13.43 0.77
C LEU A 201 0.75 13.29 -0.51
N THR A 202 0.30 12.43 -1.43
CA THR A 202 1.04 12.14 -2.67
C THR A 202 0.92 13.26 -3.70
N GLY A 203 -0.24 13.92 -3.78
CA GLY A 203 -0.49 15.01 -4.74
C GLY A 203 0.03 16.39 -4.30
N THR A 204 0.41 16.56 -3.02
CA THR A 204 0.89 17.87 -2.51
C THR A 204 2.25 17.77 -1.81
N GLY A 205 2.74 16.57 -1.53
CA GLY A 205 3.99 16.37 -0.81
C GLY A 205 5.22 16.41 -1.71
N SER A 206 6.22 17.22 -1.33
CA SER A 206 7.50 17.35 -2.05
C SER A 206 8.32 16.04 -2.10
N LEU A 207 8.01 15.06 -1.27
CA LEU A 207 8.65 13.74 -1.28
C LEU A 207 7.98 12.75 -2.24
N SER A 208 6.93 13.17 -2.93
CA SER A 208 6.19 12.31 -3.87
C SER A 208 6.89 12.22 -5.22
N ARG A 209 7.45 11.04 -5.53
CA ARG A 209 8.05 10.78 -6.86
C ARG A 209 7.04 10.91 -8.00
N ASN A 210 5.78 10.53 -7.77
CA ASN A 210 4.73 10.63 -8.79
C ASN A 210 4.35 12.09 -9.07
N HIS A 211 4.25 12.92 -8.03
CA HIS A 211 4.02 14.36 -8.19
C HIS A 211 5.20 15.04 -8.90
N THR A 212 6.44 14.68 -8.54
CA THR A 212 7.65 15.25 -9.18
C THR A 212 7.80 14.80 -10.64
N LEU A 213 7.26 13.63 -11.02
CA LEU A 213 7.27 13.14 -12.40
C LEU A 213 6.36 13.96 -13.32
N GLY A 214 5.20 14.39 -12.83
CA GLY A 214 4.28 15.27 -13.55
C GLY A 214 4.75 16.72 -13.56
#